data_e9699fb29c0f40e762f1f2f2f2f4c38b
#
_entry.id   e9699fb29c0f40e762f1f2f2f2f4c38b
#
_cell.length_a   1.000
_cell.length_b   1.000
_cell.length_c   1.000
_cell.angle_alpha   90.00
_cell.angle_beta   90.00
_cell.angle_gamma   90.00
#
_symmetry.space_group_name_H-M   'P 1'
#
loop_
_entity.id
_entity.type
_entity.pdbx_description
1 polymer ?
#
loop_
_entity_poly.entity_id
_entity_poly.type
_entity_poly.pdbx_seq_one_letter_code
_entity_poly.pdbx_strand_id
1 'polypeptide(L)'
;MGRRFTALKRGSRKASKVESPCNDARRWQIMSDRKTENSQELWGGRFSEPTDAFVQRFTASETFDRQLAVYDIAGSRAHAEMLMSTGVLTVDENAAIQQGLTDVLAEIEQGAFEWSVAREDVHMNIEARLTELIGDVGKKLHTGRSRNDQVATDLRLYLRAALDGINAELTRLQTGIVDLADQHASTVMPGFTHLQVAQPVTFGHHLLAWNEMLERDYSRLTDCRKRLNVSPLGAAALAGTTFPIDRDATAATLGFDAPTRNSLDSVADRDFAIEFCATAALLMNHLSRISEELVLWTSAQFGFVTLPDRFCTGSSIMPQKKNPDVPELVRGKSGRATGNLVALLTLMKSQPLAYNKDNQEDKEALFDTVVTVSDSLRAFADMIPAIQANEPAMRQAAMAGFSTATDLADYLVRAGVAFRDAHEVVGKAVAHCVTADCDLAELSLDTLQSFHSDIRGDVFDVLTLDGSVAARDHFGGTAPKQVKVAAQAAHALINSR
;
A
#
# COMPACT_ATOMS: atom_id res chain seq x y z
N MET A 1 41.42 -61.63 -5.09
CA MET A 1 40.54 -62.41 -4.22
C MET A 1 39.11 -61.95 -4.44
N GLY A 2 38.36 -62.74 -5.17
CA GLY A 2 36.99 -62.41 -5.58
C GLY A 2 35.97 -62.67 -4.48
N ARG A 3 34.90 -61.92 -4.48
CA ARG A 3 33.63 -62.34 -3.88
C ARG A 3 32.49 -62.11 -4.86
N ARG A 4 31.70 -63.15 -5.00
CA ARG A 4 30.64 -63.41 -5.96
C ARG A 4 29.40 -62.53 -5.64
N PHE A 5 28.79 -61.98 -6.69
CA PHE A 5 27.43 -61.44 -6.67
C PHE A 5 26.43 -62.60 -6.71
N THR A 6 25.53 -62.66 -5.76
CA THR A 6 24.35 -63.56 -5.78
C THR A 6 23.11 -62.75 -6.23
N ALA A 7 22.51 -63.20 -7.30
CA ALA A 7 21.32 -62.66 -7.91
C ALA A 7 20.08 -62.94 -7.03
N LEU A 8 19.30 -61.92 -6.68
CA LEU A 8 17.97 -62.05 -6.08
C LEU A 8 16.89 -61.82 -7.12
N LYS A 9 15.96 -62.74 -7.18
CA LYS A 9 14.85 -62.85 -8.12
C LYS A 9 13.91 -61.65 -8.07
N ARG A 10 13.55 -61.09 -9.21
CA ARG A 10 12.47 -60.11 -9.42
C ARG A 10 11.10 -60.73 -9.16
N GLY A 11 10.41 -60.29 -8.14
CA GLY A 11 8.98 -60.51 -7.94
C GLY A 11 8.19 -59.45 -8.70
N SER A 12 7.31 -59.88 -9.58
CA SER A 12 6.39 -59.03 -10.33
C SER A 12 5.34 -58.42 -9.43
N ARG A 13 5.40 -57.11 -9.17
CA ARG A 13 4.30 -56.36 -8.63
C ARG A 13 3.54 -55.69 -9.78
N LYS A 14 2.24 -55.98 -9.86
CA LYS A 14 1.31 -55.33 -10.77
C LYS A 14 1.30 -53.81 -10.51
N ALA A 15 1.56 -53.04 -11.55
CA ALA A 15 1.42 -51.60 -11.55
C ALA A 15 -0.07 -51.26 -11.52
N SER A 16 -0.50 -50.64 -10.43
CA SER A 16 -1.77 -49.90 -10.35
C SER A 16 -1.61 -48.63 -11.20
N LYS A 17 -2.46 -48.47 -12.20
CA LYS A 17 -2.56 -47.25 -12.99
C LYS A 17 -2.95 -46.12 -12.08
N VAL A 18 -2.06 -45.16 -11.83
CA VAL A 18 -2.37 -43.86 -11.34
C VAL A 18 -2.93 -43.07 -12.51
N GLU A 19 -4.22 -42.80 -12.51
CA GLU A 19 -4.85 -41.93 -13.49
C GLU A 19 -4.32 -40.51 -13.31
N SER A 20 -3.78 -39.95 -14.36
CA SER A 20 -3.33 -38.58 -14.48
C SER A 20 -4.53 -37.65 -14.39
N PRO A 21 -4.47 -36.51 -13.60
CA PRO A 21 -5.52 -35.53 -13.56
C PRO A 21 -5.42 -34.57 -14.76
N CYS A 22 -5.60 -35.08 -15.97
CA CYS A 22 -5.66 -34.30 -17.18
C CYS A 22 -6.90 -34.69 -17.99
N ASN A 23 -8.09 -34.45 -17.42
CA ASN A 23 -9.36 -34.66 -18.12
C ASN A 23 -10.33 -33.48 -17.86
N ASP A 24 -9.80 -32.24 -17.86
CA ASP A 24 -10.63 -31.03 -17.80
C ASP A 24 -11.04 -30.53 -19.21
N ALA A 25 -10.64 -31.20 -20.26
CA ALA A 25 -11.05 -30.88 -21.63
C ALA A 25 -12.58 -30.96 -21.86
N ARG A 26 -13.32 -31.72 -21.06
CA ARG A 26 -14.79 -31.80 -21.15
C ARG A 26 -15.53 -30.65 -20.49
N ARG A 27 -14.88 -29.91 -19.58
CA ARG A 27 -15.49 -28.74 -18.95
C ARG A 27 -15.50 -27.54 -19.90
N TRP A 28 -14.59 -27.52 -20.86
CA TRP A 28 -14.49 -26.47 -21.89
C TRP A 28 -15.50 -26.65 -23.04
N GLN A 29 -15.97 -27.87 -23.28
CA GLN A 29 -16.90 -28.17 -24.37
C GLN A 29 -18.38 -27.91 -24.03
N ILE A 30 -18.75 -27.85 -22.75
CA ILE A 30 -20.14 -27.65 -22.32
C ILE A 30 -20.58 -26.16 -22.37
N MET A 31 -19.63 -25.22 -22.55
CA MET A 31 -19.95 -23.79 -22.69
C MET A 31 -20.14 -23.33 -24.14
N SER A 32 -19.96 -24.20 -25.14
CA SER A 32 -20.05 -23.81 -26.57
C SER A 32 -21.46 -23.86 -27.17
N ASP A 33 -22.47 -24.38 -26.48
CA ASP A 33 -23.82 -24.61 -27.03
C ASP A 33 -24.92 -23.66 -26.48
N ARG A 34 -24.56 -22.50 -25.89
CA ARG A 34 -25.54 -21.44 -25.73
C ARG A 34 -25.66 -20.68 -27.05
N LYS A 35 -26.83 -20.73 -27.68
CA LYS A 35 -27.19 -19.92 -28.83
C LYS A 35 -26.69 -18.50 -28.62
N THR A 36 -25.78 -18.05 -29.49
CA THR A 36 -25.40 -16.66 -29.63
C THR A 36 -26.64 -15.85 -29.94
N GLU A 37 -27.16 -15.10 -28.99
CA GLU A 37 -28.04 -13.99 -29.29
C GLU A 37 -27.30 -13.05 -30.23
N ASN A 38 -27.91 -12.72 -31.36
CA ASN A 38 -27.39 -11.79 -32.35
C ASN A 38 -27.17 -10.41 -31.69
N SER A 39 -25.99 -10.19 -31.09
CA SER A 39 -25.55 -8.86 -30.74
C SER A 39 -25.31 -8.13 -32.07
N GLN A 40 -26.21 -7.23 -32.47
CA GLN A 40 -25.88 -6.25 -33.48
C GLN A 40 -24.69 -5.45 -32.94
N GLU A 41 -23.52 -5.72 -33.47
CA GLU A 41 -22.30 -5.00 -33.10
C GLU A 41 -22.50 -3.51 -33.40
N LEU A 42 -22.37 -2.66 -32.39
CA LEU A 42 -22.49 -1.20 -32.50
C LEU A 42 -21.52 -0.58 -33.52
N TRP A 43 -20.50 -1.35 -33.97
CA TRP A 43 -19.46 -0.93 -34.96
C TRP A 43 -19.47 -1.73 -36.26
N GLY A 44 -20.47 -2.52 -36.51
CA GLY A 44 -20.51 -3.54 -37.61
C GLY A 44 -20.50 -3.02 -39.05
N GLY A 45 -20.62 -1.70 -39.27
CA GLY A 45 -20.86 -1.14 -40.62
C GLY A 45 -19.75 -1.36 -41.68
N ARG A 46 -18.52 -1.66 -41.29
CA ARG A 46 -17.38 -1.89 -42.19
C ARG A 46 -16.97 -3.37 -42.29
N PHE A 47 -17.28 -4.16 -41.26
CA PHE A 47 -16.82 -5.52 -41.18
C PHE A 47 -17.77 -6.50 -41.90
N SER A 48 -17.21 -7.46 -42.62
CA SER A 48 -17.93 -8.48 -43.36
C SER A 48 -18.23 -9.75 -42.57
N GLU A 49 -17.57 -9.90 -41.41
CA GLU A 49 -17.68 -11.08 -40.54
C GLU A 49 -17.86 -10.62 -39.07
N PRO A 50 -18.64 -11.37 -38.26
CA PRO A 50 -18.73 -11.10 -36.83
C PRO A 50 -17.39 -11.39 -36.14
N THR A 51 -17.14 -10.71 -35.00
CA THR A 51 -15.95 -10.96 -34.18
C THR A 51 -15.97 -12.39 -33.63
N ASP A 52 -14.84 -13.10 -33.74
CA ASP A 52 -14.68 -14.46 -33.21
C ASP A 52 -14.95 -14.49 -31.69
N ALA A 53 -15.66 -15.49 -31.22
CA ALA A 53 -16.09 -15.60 -29.82
C ALA A 53 -14.89 -15.69 -28.84
N PHE A 54 -13.75 -16.29 -29.26
CA PHE A 54 -12.54 -16.26 -28.45
C PHE A 54 -11.95 -14.86 -28.39
N VAL A 55 -11.93 -14.13 -29.51
CA VAL A 55 -11.42 -12.77 -29.58
C VAL A 55 -12.28 -11.84 -28.71
N GLN A 56 -13.61 -11.95 -28.76
CA GLN A 56 -14.52 -11.18 -27.89
C GLN A 56 -14.15 -11.36 -26.41
N ARG A 57 -13.99 -12.62 -25.96
CA ARG A 57 -13.58 -12.91 -24.58
C ARG A 57 -12.16 -12.43 -24.26
N PHE A 58 -11.24 -12.55 -25.20
CA PHE A 58 -9.83 -12.18 -25.03
C PHE A 58 -9.63 -10.67 -24.91
N THR A 59 -10.48 -9.88 -25.60
CA THR A 59 -10.39 -8.42 -25.62
C THR A 59 -11.35 -7.76 -24.62
N ALA A 60 -12.28 -8.49 -24.03
CA ALA A 60 -13.21 -7.94 -23.04
C ALA A 60 -12.53 -7.60 -21.72
N SER A 61 -12.93 -6.50 -21.11
CA SER A 61 -12.46 -6.02 -19.80
C SER A 61 -13.56 -6.00 -18.73
N GLU A 62 -14.80 -6.28 -19.10
CA GLU A 62 -15.98 -6.21 -18.22
C GLU A 62 -15.75 -6.90 -16.87
N THR A 63 -15.05 -8.03 -16.84
CA THR A 63 -14.86 -8.82 -15.62
C THR A 63 -14.06 -8.11 -14.52
N PHE A 64 -13.24 -7.14 -14.87
CA PHE A 64 -12.42 -6.38 -13.93
C PHE A 64 -12.70 -4.87 -13.93
N ASP A 65 -13.13 -4.28 -15.07
CA ASP A 65 -13.37 -2.83 -15.17
C ASP A 65 -14.74 -2.38 -14.64
N ARG A 66 -15.67 -3.30 -14.32
CA ARG A 66 -16.94 -2.98 -13.66
C ARG A 66 -16.79 -2.17 -12.37
N GLN A 67 -15.62 -2.17 -11.76
CA GLN A 67 -15.30 -1.31 -10.63
C GLN A 67 -15.36 0.19 -10.98
N LEU A 68 -15.28 0.52 -12.26
CA LEU A 68 -15.40 1.90 -12.76
C LEU A 68 -16.85 2.36 -12.93
N ALA A 69 -17.86 1.49 -12.80
CA ALA A 69 -19.24 1.78 -13.14
C ALA A 69 -19.80 3.07 -12.49
N VAL A 70 -19.52 3.29 -11.22
CA VAL A 70 -19.97 4.50 -10.48
C VAL A 70 -19.34 5.76 -11.08
N TYR A 71 -18.07 5.68 -11.48
CA TYR A 71 -17.32 6.79 -12.05
C TYR A 71 -17.73 7.07 -13.50
N ASP A 72 -17.99 6.03 -14.29
CA ASP A 72 -18.54 6.14 -15.63
C ASP A 72 -19.91 6.83 -15.63
N ILE A 73 -20.81 6.42 -14.72
CA ILE A 73 -22.12 7.05 -14.56
C ILE A 73 -21.97 8.51 -14.15
N ALA A 74 -21.04 8.83 -13.22
CA ALA A 74 -20.79 10.22 -12.82
C ALA A 74 -20.27 11.07 -14.00
N GLY A 75 -19.27 10.56 -14.74
CA GLY A 75 -18.75 11.18 -15.96
C GLY A 75 -19.83 11.37 -17.03
N SER A 76 -20.65 10.36 -17.25
CA SER A 76 -21.75 10.40 -18.22
C SER A 76 -22.82 11.42 -17.86
N ARG A 77 -23.18 11.57 -16.58
CA ARG A 77 -24.11 12.60 -16.09
C ARG A 77 -23.58 14.00 -16.32
N ALA A 78 -22.32 14.26 -15.95
CA ALA A 78 -21.69 15.56 -16.17
C ALA A 78 -21.61 15.91 -17.68
N HIS A 79 -21.31 14.90 -18.52
CA HIS A 79 -21.27 15.06 -19.96
C HIS A 79 -22.65 15.39 -20.55
N ALA A 80 -23.71 14.69 -20.15
CA ALA A 80 -25.10 14.95 -20.61
C ALA A 80 -25.56 16.35 -20.20
N GLU A 81 -25.29 16.78 -18.97
CA GLU A 81 -25.63 18.13 -18.48
C GLU A 81 -24.92 19.21 -19.31
N MET A 82 -23.64 19.02 -19.59
CA MET A 82 -22.88 19.93 -20.45
C MET A 82 -23.42 19.96 -21.89
N LEU A 83 -23.75 18.82 -22.47
CA LEU A 83 -24.35 18.78 -23.82
C LEU A 83 -25.71 19.51 -23.87
N MET A 84 -26.48 19.45 -22.79
CA MET A 84 -27.74 20.23 -22.68
C MET A 84 -27.42 21.72 -22.57
N SER A 85 -26.48 22.11 -21.72
CA SER A 85 -26.12 23.52 -21.51
C SER A 85 -25.58 24.21 -22.79
N THR A 86 -24.94 23.42 -23.66
CA THR A 86 -24.42 23.88 -24.96
C THR A 86 -25.41 23.71 -26.12
N GLY A 87 -26.63 23.26 -25.86
CA GLY A 87 -27.69 23.14 -26.84
C GLY A 87 -27.60 21.90 -27.75
N VAL A 88 -26.74 20.95 -27.44
CA VAL A 88 -26.63 19.67 -28.18
C VAL A 88 -27.75 18.70 -27.79
N LEU A 89 -28.13 18.67 -26.52
CA LEU A 89 -29.27 17.95 -26.00
C LEU A 89 -30.38 18.94 -25.59
N THR A 90 -31.63 18.52 -25.72
CA THR A 90 -32.73 19.24 -25.11
C THR A 90 -32.83 18.97 -23.63
N VAL A 91 -33.56 19.81 -22.88
CA VAL A 91 -33.83 19.63 -21.45
C VAL A 91 -34.47 18.27 -21.17
N ASP A 92 -35.44 17.86 -21.97
CA ASP A 92 -36.17 16.59 -21.80
C ASP A 92 -35.25 15.39 -22.06
N GLU A 93 -34.37 15.45 -23.07
CA GLU A 93 -33.39 14.41 -23.35
C GLU A 93 -32.37 14.26 -22.22
N ASN A 94 -31.88 15.36 -21.72
CA ASN A 94 -30.97 15.30 -20.54
C ASN A 94 -31.69 14.71 -19.32
N ALA A 95 -32.92 15.15 -19.04
CA ALA A 95 -33.72 14.62 -17.93
C ALA A 95 -33.93 13.09 -18.04
N ALA A 96 -34.22 12.59 -19.24
CA ALA A 96 -34.38 11.16 -19.51
C ALA A 96 -33.06 10.41 -19.29
N ILE A 97 -31.93 10.95 -19.76
CA ILE A 97 -30.59 10.36 -19.56
C ILE A 97 -30.23 10.32 -18.07
N GLN A 98 -30.44 11.43 -17.33
CA GLN A 98 -30.15 11.51 -15.90
C GLN A 98 -30.95 10.47 -15.10
N GLN A 99 -32.24 10.33 -15.41
CA GLN A 99 -33.11 9.33 -14.77
C GLN A 99 -32.66 7.91 -15.14
N GLY A 100 -32.44 7.62 -16.41
CA GLY A 100 -31.97 6.30 -16.86
C GLY A 100 -30.66 5.88 -16.23
N LEU A 101 -29.68 6.80 -16.10
CA LEU A 101 -28.41 6.55 -15.39
C LEU A 101 -28.62 6.33 -13.88
N THR A 102 -29.66 6.95 -13.29
CA THR A 102 -30.03 6.68 -11.89
C THR A 102 -30.58 5.26 -11.74
N ASP A 103 -31.41 4.83 -12.66
CA ASP A 103 -32.00 3.48 -12.65
C ASP A 103 -30.91 2.41 -12.86
N VAL A 104 -29.99 2.63 -13.83
CA VAL A 104 -28.83 1.76 -14.06
C VAL A 104 -27.94 1.64 -12.82
N LEU A 105 -27.63 2.75 -12.15
CA LEU A 105 -26.85 2.74 -10.92
C LEU A 105 -27.52 1.93 -9.81
N ALA A 106 -28.83 2.11 -9.65
CA ALA A 106 -29.62 1.37 -8.67
C ALA A 106 -29.61 -0.15 -8.95
N GLU A 107 -29.70 -0.57 -10.22
CA GLU A 107 -29.58 -1.98 -10.61
C GLU A 107 -28.19 -2.54 -10.25
N ILE A 108 -27.12 -1.75 -10.46
CA ILE A 108 -25.75 -2.16 -10.14
C ILE A 108 -25.57 -2.31 -8.62
N GLU A 109 -26.01 -1.32 -7.83
CA GLU A 109 -25.88 -1.33 -6.36
C GLU A 109 -26.70 -2.45 -5.71
N GLN A 110 -27.84 -2.81 -6.30
CA GLN A 110 -28.68 -3.92 -5.83
C GLN A 110 -28.21 -5.29 -6.32
N GLY A 111 -27.17 -5.35 -7.18
CA GLY A 111 -26.69 -6.59 -7.79
C GLY A 111 -27.66 -7.20 -8.81
N ALA A 112 -28.60 -6.41 -9.32
CA ALA A 112 -29.60 -6.82 -10.31
C ALA A 112 -29.16 -6.57 -11.76
N PHE A 113 -28.08 -5.80 -11.95
CA PHE A 113 -27.55 -5.48 -13.28
C PHE A 113 -26.91 -6.71 -13.94
N GLU A 114 -27.32 -7.02 -15.17
CA GLU A 114 -26.80 -8.14 -15.94
C GLU A 114 -25.60 -7.72 -16.80
N TRP A 115 -24.40 -8.09 -16.34
CA TRP A 115 -23.15 -7.87 -17.08
C TRP A 115 -23.02 -8.86 -18.23
N SER A 116 -22.52 -8.39 -19.39
CA SER A 116 -22.32 -9.20 -20.57
C SER A 116 -20.92 -9.00 -21.17
N VAL A 117 -20.12 -10.08 -21.23
CA VAL A 117 -18.82 -10.10 -21.92
C VAL A 117 -18.95 -9.73 -23.40
N ALA A 118 -20.09 -10.04 -24.03
CA ALA A 118 -20.37 -9.67 -25.43
C ALA A 118 -20.44 -8.15 -25.64
N ARG A 119 -20.59 -7.37 -24.56
CA ARG A 119 -20.56 -5.89 -24.55
C ARG A 119 -19.19 -5.35 -24.17
N GLU A 120 -18.14 -6.13 -24.27
CA GLU A 120 -16.73 -5.80 -24.14
C GLU A 120 -16.32 -5.18 -22.78
N ASP A 121 -16.84 -4.02 -22.39
CA ASP A 121 -16.42 -3.23 -21.24
C ASP A 121 -17.59 -2.70 -20.40
N VAL A 122 -17.29 -2.13 -19.23
CA VAL A 122 -18.28 -1.51 -18.33
C VAL A 122 -19.11 -0.45 -19.04
N HIS A 123 -18.49 0.35 -19.87
CA HIS A 123 -19.11 1.51 -20.54
C HIS A 123 -20.18 1.05 -21.53
N MET A 124 -19.87 0.06 -22.38
CA MET A 124 -20.83 -0.47 -23.34
C MET A 124 -21.98 -1.21 -22.65
N ASN A 125 -21.72 -1.89 -21.54
CA ASN A 125 -22.76 -2.50 -20.74
C ASN A 125 -23.74 -1.44 -20.20
N ILE A 126 -23.24 -0.34 -19.64
CA ILE A 126 -24.05 0.78 -19.13
C ILE A 126 -24.80 1.48 -20.25
N GLU A 127 -24.13 1.81 -21.38
CA GLU A 127 -24.75 2.48 -22.54
C GLU A 127 -25.87 1.64 -23.17
N ALA A 128 -25.66 0.33 -23.31
CA ALA A 128 -26.67 -0.58 -23.81
C ALA A 128 -27.88 -0.65 -22.87
N ARG A 129 -27.67 -0.78 -21.56
CA ARG A 129 -28.77 -0.81 -20.59
C ARG A 129 -29.52 0.51 -20.54
N LEU A 130 -28.83 1.64 -20.58
CA LEU A 130 -29.45 2.95 -20.69
C LEU A 130 -30.36 3.03 -21.92
N THR A 131 -29.86 2.58 -23.08
CA THR A 131 -30.65 2.59 -24.33
C THR A 131 -31.85 1.67 -24.25
N GLU A 132 -31.77 0.52 -23.58
CA GLU A 132 -32.90 -0.36 -23.31
C GLU A 132 -34.01 0.33 -22.49
N LEU A 133 -33.61 1.15 -21.49
CA LEU A 133 -34.53 1.86 -20.60
C LEU A 133 -35.20 3.08 -21.24
N ILE A 134 -34.44 3.90 -21.97
CA ILE A 134 -34.92 5.20 -22.46
C ILE A 134 -34.97 5.30 -23.99
N GLY A 135 -34.69 4.22 -24.73
CA GLY A 135 -34.76 4.18 -26.20
C GLY A 135 -33.64 4.98 -26.86
N ASP A 136 -33.88 5.50 -28.06
CA ASP A 136 -32.90 6.18 -28.91
C ASP A 136 -32.28 7.43 -28.29
N VAL A 137 -32.87 8.02 -27.26
CA VAL A 137 -32.29 9.14 -26.50
C VAL A 137 -31.01 8.70 -25.81
N GLY A 138 -30.92 7.45 -25.34
CA GLY A 138 -29.71 6.90 -24.73
C GLY A 138 -28.50 6.94 -25.66
N LYS A 139 -28.69 6.73 -26.96
CA LYS A 139 -27.63 6.77 -27.97
C LYS A 139 -27.01 8.17 -28.14
N LYS A 140 -27.74 9.25 -27.79
CA LYS A 140 -27.25 10.63 -27.88
C LYS A 140 -26.18 10.95 -26.82
N LEU A 141 -26.11 10.19 -25.73
CA LEU A 141 -25.14 10.39 -24.67
C LEU A 141 -23.69 10.34 -25.19
N HIS A 142 -23.41 9.56 -26.23
CA HIS A 142 -22.03 9.41 -26.78
C HIS A 142 -21.62 10.58 -27.69
N THR A 143 -22.48 11.58 -27.91
CA THR A 143 -22.19 12.72 -28.79
C THR A 143 -20.98 13.51 -28.28
N GLY A 144 -19.97 13.74 -29.14
CA GLY A 144 -18.77 14.51 -28.81
C GLY A 144 -17.81 13.83 -27.83
N ARG A 145 -18.01 12.55 -27.52
CA ARG A 145 -17.17 11.74 -26.60
C ARG A 145 -16.58 10.54 -27.34
N SER A 146 -15.49 10.02 -26.83
CA SER A 146 -14.89 8.74 -27.23
C SER A 146 -14.76 7.82 -26.00
N ARG A 147 -14.63 6.52 -26.25
CA ARG A 147 -14.24 5.57 -25.21
C ARG A 147 -12.89 5.98 -24.57
N ASN A 148 -11.98 6.59 -25.32
CA ASN A 148 -10.64 6.94 -24.87
C ASN A 148 -10.64 7.99 -23.75
N ASP A 149 -11.36 9.10 -23.91
CA ASP A 149 -11.46 10.14 -22.89
C ASP A 149 -12.38 9.72 -21.73
N GLN A 150 -13.38 8.89 -21.99
CA GLN A 150 -14.26 8.28 -21.00
C GLN A 150 -13.46 7.42 -20.01
N VAL A 151 -12.74 6.41 -20.51
CA VAL A 151 -11.90 5.53 -19.69
C VAL A 151 -10.85 6.31 -18.87
N ALA A 152 -10.17 7.28 -19.52
CA ALA A 152 -9.17 8.10 -18.86
C ALA A 152 -9.76 8.94 -17.70
N THR A 153 -10.99 9.43 -17.87
CA THR A 153 -11.73 10.17 -16.83
C THR A 153 -12.08 9.26 -15.67
N ASP A 154 -12.62 8.08 -15.96
CA ASP A 154 -13.07 7.13 -14.94
C ASP A 154 -11.92 6.62 -14.10
N LEU A 155 -10.77 6.31 -14.70
CA LEU A 155 -9.57 5.92 -13.98
C LEU A 155 -9.08 7.02 -13.03
N ARG A 156 -9.14 8.29 -13.46
CA ARG A 156 -8.75 9.41 -12.59
C ARG A 156 -9.74 9.61 -11.45
N LEU A 157 -11.05 9.50 -11.70
CA LEU A 157 -12.08 9.57 -10.67
C LEU A 157 -11.93 8.43 -9.65
N TYR A 158 -11.76 7.21 -10.14
CA TYR A 158 -11.51 6.03 -9.31
C TYR A 158 -10.28 6.21 -8.42
N LEU A 159 -9.14 6.54 -9.02
CA LEU A 159 -7.90 6.66 -8.27
C LEU A 159 -7.91 7.84 -7.30
N ARG A 160 -8.60 8.94 -7.64
CA ARG A 160 -8.81 10.06 -6.73
C ARG A 160 -9.54 9.62 -5.45
N ALA A 161 -10.65 8.91 -5.61
CA ALA A 161 -11.41 8.38 -4.47
C ALA A 161 -10.59 7.36 -3.67
N ALA A 162 -9.82 6.50 -4.34
CA ALA A 162 -8.93 5.55 -3.70
C ALA A 162 -7.82 6.25 -2.88
N LEU A 163 -7.21 7.30 -3.43
CA LEU A 163 -6.20 8.11 -2.73
C LEU A 163 -6.77 8.77 -1.48
N ASP A 164 -8.00 9.30 -1.56
CA ASP A 164 -8.67 9.90 -0.41
C ASP A 164 -8.90 8.86 0.70
N GLY A 165 -9.35 7.65 0.34
CA GLY A 165 -9.51 6.53 1.28
C GLY A 165 -8.18 6.04 1.87
N ILE A 166 -7.13 5.91 1.05
CA ILE A 166 -5.79 5.51 1.49
C ILE A 166 -5.21 6.55 2.45
N ASN A 167 -5.35 7.84 2.17
CA ASN A 167 -4.90 8.91 3.06
C ASN A 167 -5.64 8.89 4.40
N ALA A 168 -6.93 8.57 4.41
CA ALA A 168 -7.70 8.42 5.65
C ALA A 168 -7.18 7.25 6.50
N GLU A 169 -6.93 6.09 5.91
CA GLU A 169 -6.37 4.94 6.63
C GLU A 169 -4.94 5.18 7.11
N LEU A 170 -4.12 5.85 6.30
CA LEU A 170 -2.76 6.23 6.69
C LEU A 170 -2.78 7.23 7.87
N THR A 171 -3.66 8.21 7.85
CA THR A 171 -3.88 9.15 8.95
C THR A 171 -4.30 8.43 10.23
N ARG A 172 -5.21 7.45 10.11
CA ARG A 172 -5.65 6.62 11.24
C ARG A 172 -4.51 5.79 11.83
N LEU A 173 -3.67 5.19 10.97
CA LEU A 173 -2.48 4.46 11.38
C LEU A 173 -1.48 5.36 12.11
N GLN A 174 -1.18 6.54 11.55
CA GLN A 174 -0.28 7.51 12.17
C GLN A 174 -0.78 7.97 13.54
N THR A 175 -2.08 8.26 13.67
CA THR A 175 -2.69 8.61 14.97
C THR A 175 -2.43 7.52 15.99
N GLY A 176 -2.70 6.25 15.65
CA GLY A 176 -2.47 5.13 16.57
C GLY A 176 -1.01 4.91 16.94
N ILE A 177 -0.09 5.14 16.01
CA ILE A 177 1.37 5.09 16.28
C ILE A 177 1.77 6.21 17.25
N VAL A 178 1.28 7.43 17.03
CA VAL A 178 1.65 8.60 17.85
C VAL A 178 1.05 8.51 19.25
N ASP A 179 -0.18 8.01 19.40
CA ASP A 179 -0.80 7.72 20.69
C ASP A 179 0.04 6.70 21.49
N LEU A 180 0.44 5.61 20.84
CA LEU A 180 1.28 4.59 21.47
C LEU A 180 2.66 5.12 21.82
N ALA A 181 3.22 6.00 20.97
CA ALA A 181 4.52 6.65 21.22
C ALA A 181 4.46 7.59 22.42
N ASP A 182 3.39 8.37 22.58
CA ASP A 182 3.20 9.24 23.75
C ASP A 182 3.04 8.42 25.03
N GLN A 183 2.28 7.32 24.99
CA GLN A 183 2.12 6.40 26.11
C GLN A 183 3.45 5.81 26.56
N HIS A 184 4.32 5.44 25.61
CA HIS A 184 5.61 4.78 25.85
C HIS A 184 6.81 5.72 25.70
N ALA A 185 6.61 7.02 25.94
CA ALA A 185 7.68 8.02 25.80
C ALA A 185 8.88 7.77 26.74
N SER A 186 8.67 7.07 27.87
CA SER A 186 9.72 6.72 28.84
C SER A 186 10.06 5.25 28.91
N THR A 187 9.40 4.38 28.13
CA THR A 187 9.68 2.95 28.12
C THR A 187 10.99 2.69 27.42
N VAL A 188 12.02 2.27 28.17
CA VAL A 188 13.36 2.02 27.65
C VAL A 188 13.42 0.69 26.90
N MET A 189 14.00 0.71 25.70
CA MET A 189 14.30 -0.48 24.88
C MET A 189 15.73 -0.40 24.30
N PRO A 190 16.32 -1.52 23.85
CA PRO A 190 17.58 -1.48 23.14
C PRO A 190 17.41 -0.85 21.76
N GLY A 191 18.23 0.12 21.42
CA GLY A 191 18.43 0.54 20.03
C GLY A 191 19.45 -0.38 19.36
N PHE A 192 19.18 -0.77 18.12
CA PHE A 192 20.00 -1.71 17.37
C PHE A 192 20.69 -1.07 16.18
N THR A 193 21.96 -1.44 15.98
CA THR A 193 22.64 -1.33 14.68
C THR A 193 23.20 -2.71 14.33
N HIS A 194 23.09 -3.14 13.08
CA HIS A 194 23.49 -4.49 12.65
C HIS A 194 22.82 -5.63 13.47
N LEU A 195 21.62 -5.39 14.02
CA LEU A 195 20.93 -6.26 15.00
C LEU A 195 21.74 -6.54 16.29
N GLN A 196 22.78 -5.75 16.55
CA GLN A 196 23.48 -5.74 17.82
C GLN A 196 22.96 -4.61 18.70
N VAL A 197 22.85 -4.84 20.02
CA VAL A 197 22.51 -3.79 20.98
C VAL A 197 23.56 -2.69 20.87
N ALA A 198 23.12 -1.46 20.67
CA ALA A 198 24.01 -0.32 20.48
C ALA A 198 23.89 0.67 21.64
N GLN A 199 22.76 1.37 21.71
CA GLN A 199 22.48 2.39 22.74
C GLN A 199 21.03 2.24 23.20
N PRO A 200 20.70 2.62 24.46
CA PRO A 200 19.31 2.62 24.88
C PRO A 200 18.53 3.74 24.16
N VAL A 201 17.29 3.44 23.77
CA VAL A 201 16.32 4.39 23.24
C VAL A 201 15.00 4.21 23.99
N THR A 202 14.03 5.08 23.75
CA THR A 202 12.68 4.81 24.25
C THR A 202 11.83 4.15 23.14
N PHE A 203 10.89 3.30 23.52
CA PHE A 203 9.95 2.69 22.59
C PHE A 203 9.13 3.75 21.83
N GLY A 204 8.70 4.81 22.56
CA GLY A 204 8.05 5.96 21.93
C GLY A 204 8.89 6.64 20.85
N HIS A 205 10.20 6.79 21.08
CA HIS A 205 11.12 7.34 20.07
C HIS A 205 11.16 6.46 18.81
N HIS A 206 11.24 5.15 18.99
CA HIS A 206 11.25 4.20 17.86
C HIS A 206 9.94 4.26 17.06
N LEU A 207 8.79 4.31 17.75
CA LEU A 207 7.48 4.43 17.09
C LEU A 207 7.34 5.75 16.30
N LEU A 208 7.88 6.85 16.82
CA LEU A 208 7.92 8.11 16.06
C LEU A 208 8.79 8.03 14.81
N ALA A 209 9.82 7.18 14.77
CA ALA A 209 10.57 6.94 13.54
C ALA A 209 9.70 6.24 12.46
N TRP A 210 8.78 5.35 12.85
CA TRP A 210 7.77 4.82 11.93
C TRP A 210 6.85 5.92 11.42
N ASN A 211 6.36 6.79 12.31
CA ASN A 211 5.53 7.92 11.91
C ASN A 211 6.22 8.82 10.88
N GLU A 212 7.52 9.10 11.03
CA GLU A 212 8.29 9.90 10.08
C GLU A 212 8.36 9.27 8.68
N MET A 213 8.41 7.94 8.57
CA MET A 213 8.34 7.27 7.28
C MET A 213 6.97 7.48 6.63
N LEU A 214 5.90 7.28 7.39
CA LEU A 214 4.52 7.40 6.93
C LEU A 214 4.13 8.85 6.62
N GLU A 215 4.71 9.83 7.31
CA GLU A 215 4.52 11.26 7.01
C GLU A 215 5.02 11.61 5.60
N ARG A 216 6.19 11.12 5.25
CA ARG A 216 6.70 11.28 3.88
C ARG A 216 5.83 10.58 2.83
N ASP A 217 5.17 9.48 3.19
CA ASP A 217 4.25 8.79 2.29
C ASP A 217 2.93 9.55 2.12
N TYR A 218 2.40 10.12 3.20
CA TYR A 218 1.23 11.00 3.14
C TYR A 218 1.47 12.19 2.20
N SER A 219 2.63 12.84 2.33
CA SER A 219 3.02 13.95 1.46
C SER A 219 3.06 13.52 -0.02
N ARG A 220 3.64 12.34 -0.34
CA ARG A 220 3.68 11.81 -1.71
C ARG A 220 2.29 11.51 -2.26
N LEU A 221 1.43 10.87 -1.47
CA LEU A 221 0.05 10.58 -1.89
C LEU A 221 -0.74 11.86 -2.15
N THR A 222 -0.56 12.88 -1.32
CA THR A 222 -1.18 14.20 -1.50
C THR A 222 -0.70 14.87 -2.78
N ASP A 223 0.58 14.82 -3.08
CA ASP A 223 1.16 15.35 -4.31
C ASP A 223 0.70 14.57 -5.54
N CYS A 224 0.61 13.26 -5.47
CA CYS A 224 0.06 12.41 -6.53
C CYS A 224 -1.41 12.80 -6.81
N ARG A 225 -2.23 12.93 -5.77
CA ARG A 225 -3.63 13.36 -5.88
C ARG A 225 -3.79 14.71 -6.58
N LYS A 226 -2.92 15.66 -6.27
CA LYS A 226 -2.93 16.98 -6.90
C LYS A 226 -2.64 16.92 -8.40
N ARG A 227 -1.64 16.14 -8.83
CA ARG A 227 -1.31 15.99 -10.26
C ARG A 227 -2.36 15.18 -11.02
N LEU A 228 -2.99 14.21 -10.38
CA LEU A 228 -4.09 13.42 -10.91
C LEU A 228 -5.33 14.27 -11.23
N ASN A 229 -5.61 15.34 -10.46
CA ASN A 229 -6.90 16.03 -10.43
C ASN A 229 -7.13 16.99 -11.60
N VAL A 230 -6.92 16.50 -12.83
CA VAL A 230 -7.22 17.21 -14.08
C VAL A 230 -8.07 16.33 -15.00
N SER A 231 -9.12 16.92 -15.62
CA SER A 231 -10.15 16.21 -16.40
C SER A 231 -9.71 15.97 -17.85
N PRO A 232 -9.63 14.71 -18.32
CA PRO A 232 -9.43 14.41 -19.73
C PRO A 232 -10.73 14.48 -20.56
N LEU A 233 -11.91 14.51 -19.93
CA LEU A 233 -13.20 14.50 -20.62
C LEU A 233 -13.31 15.65 -21.63
N GLY A 234 -13.80 15.32 -22.84
CA GLY A 234 -13.88 16.24 -23.96
C GLY A 234 -12.62 16.25 -24.86
N ALA A 235 -11.60 15.44 -24.54
CA ALA A 235 -10.49 15.17 -25.45
C ALA A 235 -10.91 14.28 -26.64
N ALA A 236 -12.07 13.63 -26.54
CA ALA A 236 -12.60 12.67 -27.47
C ALA A 236 -11.59 11.53 -27.78
N ALA A 237 -11.44 11.08 -29.02
CA ALA A 237 -10.50 10.01 -29.34
C ALA A 237 -9.02 10.42 -29.14
N LEU A 238 -8.64 11.64 -29.54
CA LEU A 238 -7.31 12.21 -29.43
C LEU A 238 -7.20 13.67 -29.91
N ALA A 239 -8.15 14.15 -30.74
CA ALA A 239 -8.07 15.43 -31.43
C ALA A 239 -9.09 16.47 -30.94
N GLY A 240 -9.85 16.16 -29.91
CA GLY A 240 -11.01 16.91 -29.50
C GLY A 240 -12.22 16.62 -30.39
N THR A 241 -13.22 17.48 -30.37
CA THR A 241 -14.50 17.31 -31.09
C THR A 241 -14.90 18.61 -31.78
N THR A 242 -15.75 18.48 -32.82
CA THR A 242 -16.34 19.65 -33.53
C THR A 242 -17.59 20.19 -32.85
N PHE A 243 -18.10 19.52 -31.81
CA PHE A 243 -19.22 19.98 -31.02
C PHE A 243 -18.83 21.12 -30.08
N PRO A 244 -19.70 22.05 -29.75
CA PRO A 244 -19.45 23.20 -28.86
C PRO A 244 -19.46 22.75 -27.39
N ILE A 245 -18.56 21.85 -27.01
CA ILE A 245 -18.48 21.35 -25.64
C ILE A 245 -17.81 22.35 -24.69
N ASP A 246 -18.20 22.32 -23.42
CA ASP A 246 -17.60 23.08 -22.31
C ASP A 246 -16.86 22.13 -21.37
N ARG A 247 -15.53 22.06 -21.53
CA ARG A 247 -14.67 21.20 -20.74
C ARG A 247 -14.44 21.71 -19.31
N ASP A 248 -14.55 23.04 -19.12
CA ASP A 248 -14.43 23.63 -17.77
C ASP A 248 -15.67 23.30 -16.94
N ALA A 249 -16.87 23.35 -17.52
CA ALA A 249 -18.09 22.95 -16.87
C ALA A 249 -18.06 21.47 -16.42
N THR A 250 -17.66 20.54 -17.31
CA THR A 250 -17.55 19.13 -16.95
C THR A 250 -16.47 18.88 -15.88
N ALA A 251 -15.34 19.55 -15.96
CA ALA A 251 -14.29 19.45 -14.95
C ALA A 251 -14.78 19.92 -13.57
N ALA A 252 -15.45 21.06 -13.52
CA ALA A 252 -16.03 21.61 -12.29
C ALA A 252 -17.09 20.68 -11.68
N THR A 253 -18.03 20.17 -12.49
CA THR A 253 -19.08 19.24 -12.05
C THR A 253 -18.49 17.97 -11.46
N LEU A 254 -17.39 17.46 -12.01
CA LEU A 254 -16.69 16.26 -11.53
C LEU A 254 -15.67 16.55 -10.41
N GLY A 255 -15.50 17.80 -9.99
CA GLY A 255 -14.57 18.19 -8.92
C GLY A 255 -13.10 18.09 -9.32
N PHE A 256 -12.78 18.21 -10.62
CA PHE A 256 -11.41 18.40 -11.09
C PHE A 256 -11.00 19.88 -11.01
N ASP A 257 -9.71 20.14 -10.85
CA ASP A 257 -9.17 21.51 -10.76
C ASP A 257 -9.24 22.25 -12.11
N ALA A 258 -9.10 21.53 -13.21
CA ALA A 258 -9.16 22.05 -14.59
C ALA A 258 -9.26 20.92 -15.61
N PRO A 259 -9.62 21.20 -16.88
CA PRO A 259 -9.42 20.25 -17.98
C PRO A 259 -7.93 20.10 -18.31
N THR A 260 -7.53 18.93 -18.84
CA THR A 260 -6.21 18.70 -19.43
C THR A 260 -5.97 19.61 -20.64
N ARG A 261 -4.71 20.03 -20.87
CA ARG A 261 -4.37 21.09 -21.83
C ARG A 261 -4.18 20.63 -23.28
N ASN A 262 -3.98 19.32 -23.50
CA ASN A 262 -3.75 18.76 -24.82
C ASN A 262 -4.56 17.47 -24.96
N SER A 263 -5.41 17.36 -25.98
CA SER A 263 -6.33 16.25 -26.19
C SER A 263 -5.64 14.92 -26.52
N LEU A 264 -4.47 14.97 -27.18
CA LEU A 264 -3.70 13.78 -27.51
C LEU A 264 -3.07 13.17 -26.25
N ASP A 265 -2.42 14.01 -25.44
CA ASP A 265 -1.84 13.65 -24.15
C ASP A 265 -2.89 13.16 -23.16
N SER A 266 -4.06 13.80 -23.14
CA SER A 266 -5.19 13.49 -22.23
C SER A 266 -5.59 12.01 -22.24
N VAL A 267 -5.58 11.39 -23.42
CA VAL A 267 -6.00 9.99 -23.61
C VAL A 267 -4.81 9.02 -23.58
N ALA A 268 -3.59 9.52 -23.75
CA ALA A 268 -2.35 8.73 -23.73
C ALA A 268 -1.77 8.59 -22.30
N ASP A 269 -1.92 9.62 -21.47
CA ASP A 269 -1.28 9.70 -20.15
C ASP A 269 -1.72 8.59 -19.19
N ARG A 270 -0.74 7.96 -18.57
CA ARG A 270 -0.88 7.02 -17.44
C ARG A 270 0.12 7.32 -16.32
N ASP A 271 0.78 8.48 -16.37
CA ASP A 271 1.75 8.89 -15.35
C ASP A 271 1.13 8.92 -13.96
N PHE A 272 -0.13 9.34 -13.85
CA PHE A 272 -0.87 9.35 -12.59
C PHE A 272 -1.01 7.96 -11.95
N ALA A 273 -1.18 6.91 -12.76
CA ALA A 273 -1.27 5.53 -12.27
C ALA A 273 0.12 4.99 -11.88
N ILE A 274 1.15 5.30 -12.68
CA ILE A 274 2.54 4.94 -12.40
C ILE A 274 3.03 5.65 -11.13
N GLU A 275 2.75 6.93 -10.98
CA GLU A 275 3.11 7.72 -9.79
C GLU A 275 2.48 7.17 -8.53
N PHE A 276 1.18 6.82 -8.61
CA PHE A 276 0.51 6.15 -7.50
C PHE A 276 1.18 4.82 -7.16
N CYS A 277 1.42 3.95 -8.14
CA CYS A 277 2.06 2.65 -7.90
C CYS A 277 3.50 2.80 -7.38
N ALA A 278 4.24 3.82 -7.79
CA ALA A 278 5.56 4.13 -7.27
C ALA A 278 5.50 4.56 -5.79
N THR A 279 4.56 5.42 -5.45
CA THR A 279 4.29 5.86 -4.07
C THR A 279 3.83 4.67 -3.21
N ALA A 280 2.93 3.86 -3.73
CA ALA A 280 2.43 2.64 -3.10
C ALA A 280 3.56 1.63 -2.83
N ALA A 281 4.47 1.44 -3.76
CA ALA A 281 5.64 0.56 -3.58
C ALA A 281 6.56 1.06 -2.45
N LEU A 282 6.78 2.38 -2.34
CA LEU A 282 7.53 2.98 -1.22
C LEU A 282 6.80 2.79 0.11
N LEU A 283 5.51 3.09 0.18
CA LEU A 283 4.69 2.89 1.38
C LEU A 283 4.70 1.43 1.82
N MET A 284 4.48 0.49 0.90
CA MET A 284 4.53 -0.94 1.21
C MET A 284 5.92 -1.40 1.65
N ASN A 285 7.00 -0.77 1.17
CA ASN A 285 8.35 -1.02 1.68
C ASN A 285 8.52 -0.50 3.12
N HIS A 286 7.94 0.64 3.49
CA HIS A 286 7.93 1.11 4.87
C HIS A 286 7.12 0.16 5.78
N LEU A 287 5.92 -0.25 5.36
CA LEU A 287 5.12 -1.24 6.08
C LEU A 287 5.85 -2.59 6.21
N SER A 288 6.62 -2.99 5.20
CA SER A 288 7.45 -4.20 5.24
C SER A 288 8.54 -4.11 6.31
N ARG A 289 9.17 -2.95 6.50
CA ARG A 289 10.17 -2.73 7.56
C ARG A 289 9.53 -2.78 8.95
N ILE A 290 8.39 -2.11 9.12
CA ILE A 290 7.60 -2.18 10.37
C ILE A 290 7.20 -3.64 10.65
N SER A 291 6.77 -4.36 9.62
CA SER A 291 6.43 -5.78 9.71
C SER A 291 7.59 -6.63 10.22
N GLU A 292 8.78 -6.42 9.66
CA GLU A 292 10.00 -7.16 10.07
C GLU A 292 10.30 -6.96 11.55
N GLU A 293 10.26 -5.71 12.03
CA GLU A 293 10.48 -5.40 13.44
C GLU A 293 9.41 -6.05 14.32
N LEU A 294 8.13 -6.01 13.93
CA LEU A 294 7.06 -6.67 14.68
C LEU A 294 7.21 -8.19 14.72
N VAL A 295 7.64 -8.83 13.63
CA VAL A 295 7.92 -10.28 13.59
C VAL A 295 9.06 -10.63 14.53
N LEU A 296 10.14 -9.86 14.52
CA LEU A 296 11.27 -10.03 15.46
C LEU A 296 10.81 -9.84 16.90
N TRP A 297 10.12 -8.74 17.20
CA TRP A 297 9.74 -8.37 18.57
C TRP A 297 8.69 -9.29 19.20
N THR A 298 7.87 -9.96 18.39
CA THR A 298 6.89 -10.97 18.89
C THR A 298 7.49 -12.34 19.08
N SER A 299 8.71 -12.59 18.57
CA SER A 299 9.40 -13.87 18.73
C SER A 299 9.82 -14.10 20.19
N ALA A 300 9.93 -15.37 20.60
CA ALA A 300 10.37 -15.73 21.95
C ALA A 300 11.81 -15.25 22.27
N GLN A 301 12.64 -14.98 21.26
CA GLN A 301 14.00 -14.50 21.41
C GLN A 301 14.05 -13.01 21.80
N PHE A 302 13.10 -12.21 21.36
CA PHE A 302 12.96 -10.80 21.72
C PHE A 302 11.89 -10.58 22.78
N GLY A 303 10.67 -11.02 22.54
CA GLY A 303 9.55 -10.93 23.48
C GLY A 303 9.19 -9.49 23.87
N PHE A 304 9.48 -8.50 23.01
CA PHE A 304 9.30 -7.08 23.32
C PHE A 304 7.84 -6.63 23.25
N VAL A 305 7.06 -7.26 22.36
CA VAL A 305 5.65 -6.91 22.16
C VAL A 305 4.79 -8.16 22.05
N THR A 306 3.51 -7.99 22.38
CA THR A 306 2.47 -8.99 22.13
C THR A 306 1.40 -8.38 21.24
N LEU A 307 1.05 -9.10 20.16
CA LEU A 307 -0.07 -8.74 19.30
C LEU A 307 -1.36 -9.34 19.85
N PRO A 308 -2.51 -8.67 19.72
CA PRO A 308 -3.81 -9.25 20.06
C PRO A 308 -4.12 -10.53 19.28
N ASP A 309 -4.80 -11.48 19.89
CA ASP A 309 -5.10 -12.78 19.27
C ASP A 309 -5.84 -12.66 17.93
N ARG A 310 -6.71 -11.67 17.79
CA ARG A 310 -7.46 -11.41 16.55
C ARG A 310 -6.61 -11.04 15.33
N PHE A 311 -5.32 -10.75 15.52
CA PHE A 311 -4.35 -10.46 14.46
C PHE A 311 -3.28 -11.55 14.29
N CYS A 312 -3.50 -12.70 14.94
CA CYS A 312 -2.58 -13.83 14.93
C CYS A 312 -3.32 -15.10 14.54
N THR A 313 -2.57 -16.11 14.08
CA THR A 313 -3.11 -17.45 13.92
C THR A 313 -2.37 -18.47 14.79
N GLY A 314 -3.03 -19.58 15.04
CA GLY A 314 -2.45 -20.72 15.72
C GLY A 314 -1.84 -21.73 14.75
N SER A 315 -1.37 -22.85 15.30
CA SER A 315 -0.90 -23.99 14.51
C SER A 315 -1.89 -25.16 14.68
N SER A 316 -2.17 -25.86 13.58
CA SER A 316 -3.01 -27.06 13.61
C SER A 316 -2.40 -28.24 14.38
N ILE A 317 -1.09 -28.22 14.60
CA ILE A 317 -0.33 -29.30 15.27
C ILE A 317 0.35 -28.85 16.56
N MET A 318 0.62 -27.55 16.72
CA MET A 318 1.34 -27.00 17.87
C MET A 318 0.43 -26.05 18.65
N PRO A 319 -0.28 -26.51 19.71
CA PRO A 319 -1.31 -25.73 20.40
C PRO A 319 -0.76 -24.47 21.12
N GLN A 320 0.53 -24.43 21.41
CA GLN A 320 1.21 -23.29 22.05
C GLN A 320 1.65 -22.19 21.05
N LYS A 321 1.61 -22.47 19.74
CA LYS A 321 2.17 -21.57 18.73
C LYS A 321 1.18 -20.45 18.36
N LYS A 322 1.68 -19.22 18.35
CA LYS A 322 0.96 -18.01 17.93
C LYS A 322 1.83 -17.29 16.88
N ASN A 323 1.30 -17.14 15.69
CA ASN A 323 2.01 -16.58 14.55
C ASN A 323 1.61 -15.12 14.30
N PRO A 324 2.53 -14.21 13.99
CA PRO A 324 2.25 -12.82 13.62
C PRO A 324 1.88 -12.71 12.13
N ASP A 325 0.80 -13.39 11.69
CA ASP A 325 0.49 -13.56 10.26
C ASP A 325 0.21 -12.22 9.54
N VAL A 326 -0.39 -11.24 10.23
CA VAL A 326 -0.67 -9.93 9.63
C VAL A 326 0.63 -9.22 9.21
N PRO A 327 1.61 -9.01 10.09
CA PRO A 327 2.90 -8.44 9.67
C PRO A 327 3.59 -9.27 8.59
N GLU A 328 3.62 -10.60 8.71
CA GLU A 328 4.26 -11.46 7.71
C GLU A 328 3.62 -11.30 6.33
N LEU A 329 2.30 -11.28 6.26
CA LEU A 329 1.57 -11.14 5.01
C LEU A 329 1.77 -9.75 4.39
N VAL A 330 1.73 -8.67 5.18
CA VAL A 330 2.01 -7.30 4.71
C VAL A 330 3.44 -7.19 4.16
N ARG A 331 4.42 -7.78 4.86
CA ARG A 331 5.81 -7.90 4.36
C ARG A 331 5.85 -8.60 3.00
N GLY A 332 5.13 -9.71 2.83
CA GLY A 332 5.03 -10.44 1.55
C GLY A 332 4.37 -9.63 0.43
N LYS A 333 3.30 -8.89 0.75
CA LYS A 333 2.55 -8.07 -0.23
C LYS A 333 3.35 -6.90 -0.82
N SER A 334 4.45 -6.47 -0.20
CA SER A 334 5.32 -5.42 -0.73
C SER A 334 5.89 -5.78 -2.12
N GLY A 335 6.21 -7.06 -2.35
CA GLY A 335 6.65 -7.55 -3.65
C GLY A 335 5.58 -7.44 -4.74
N ARG A 336 4.30 -7.59 -4.37
CA ARG A 336 3.16 -7.47 -5.29
C ARG A 336 3.00 -6.02 -5.79
N ALA A 337 3.02 -5.04 -4.89
CA ALA A 337 2.96 -3.62 -5.25
C ALA A 337 4.15 -3.20 -6.14
N THR A 338 5.35 -3.69 -5.85
CA THR A 338 6.54 -3.46 -6.69
C THR A 338 6.37 -4.09 -8.09
N GLY A 339 5.83 -5.30 -8.17
CA GLY A 339 5.54 -5.98 -9.45
C GLY A 339 4.56 -5.20 -10.32
N ASN A 340 3.50 -4.65 -9.72
CA ASN A 340 2.50 -3.84 -10.41
C ASN A 340 3.10 -2.53 -10.96
N LEU A 341 3.98 -1.86 -10.20
CA LEU A 341 4.73 -0.70 -10.70
C LEU A 341 5.57 -1.04 -11.93
N VAL A 342 6.31 -2.15 -11.88
CA VAL A 342 7.14 -2.59 -13.01
C VAL A 342 6.27 -2.94 -14.21
N ALA A 343 5.11 -3.55 -14.01
CA ALA A 343 4.16 -3.86 -15.08
C ALA A 343 3.70 -2.57 -15.80
N LEU A 344 3.28 -1.53 -15.06
CA LEU A 344 2.83 -0.26 -15.65
C LEU A 344 3.96 0.50 -16.35
N LEU A 345 5.16 0.53 -15.79
CA LEU A 345 6.33 1.12 -16.45
C LEU A 345 6.66 0.41 -17.77
N THR A 346 6.53 -0.92 -17.77
CA THR A 346 6.80 -1.74 -18.96
C THR A 346 5.69 -1.57 -19.99
N LEU A 347 4.44 -1.48 -19.57
CA LEU A 347 3.29 -1.22 -20.43
C LEU A 347 3.47 0.07 -21.24
N MET A 348 3.82 1.16 -20.58
CA MET A 348 3.95 2.48 -21.21
C MET A 348 5.24 2.65 -22.02
N LYS A 349 6.24 1.79 -21.79
CA LYS A 349 7.52 1.87 -22.50
C LYS A 349 7.33 1.64 -24.01
N SER A 350 7.76 2.62 -24.81
CA SER A 350 7.72 2.57 -26.29
C SER A 350 6.32 2.52 -26.91
N GLN A 351 5.25 2.76 -26.13
CA GLN A 351 3.91 2.92 -26.66
C GLN A 351 3.79 4.25 -27.39
N PRO A 352 3.26 4.30 -28.64
CA PRO A 352 2.99 5.57 -29.30
C PRO A 352 1.90 6.36 -28.57
N LEU A 353 1.91 7.68 -28.76
CA LEU A 353 0.88 8.56 -28.16
C LEU A 353 -0.53 8.19 -28.64
N ALA A 354 -1.53 8.73 -27.96
CA ALA A 354 -2.94 8.40 -28.02
C ALA A 354 -3.24 7.05 -27.33
N TYR A 355 -4.34 6.41 -27.68
CA TYR A 355 -4.79 5.17 -27.05
C TYR A 355 -4.39 3.96 -27.91
N ASN A 356 -3.85 2.94 -27.25
CA ASN A 356 -3.63 1.61 -27.81
C ASN A 356 -4.33 0.59 -26.93
N LYS A 357 -4.70 -0.57 -27.48
CA LYS A 357 -5.39 -1.64 -26.71
C LYS A 357 -4.56 -2.13 -25.53
N ASP A 358 -3.23 -1.97 -25.57
CA ASP A 358 -2.29 -2.18 -24.46
C ASP A 358 -2.77 -1.50 -23.16
N ASN A 359 -3.34 -0.30 -23.25
CA ASN A 359 -3.86 0.44 -22.10
C ASN A 359 -5.00 -0.27 -21.34
N GLN A 360 -5.53 -1.39 -21.84
CA GLN A 360 -6.45 -2.23 -21.07
C GLN A 360 -5.74 -2.86 -19.86
N GLU A 361 -4.45 -3.17 -19.99
CA GLU A 361 -3.60 -3.79 -18.96
C GLU A 361 -3.21 -2.81 -17.81
N ASP A 362 -3.56 -1.53 -17.92
CA ASP A 362 -3.30 -0.55 -16.86
C ASP A 362 -4.16 -0.79 -15.60
N LYS A 363 -5.36 -1.39 -15.79
CA LYS A 363 -6.41 -1.48 -14.78
C LYS A 363 -6.12 -2.51 -13.71
N GLU A 364 -5.80 -3.75 -14.10
CA GLU A 364 -5.61 -4.84 -13.14
C GLU A 364 -4.46 -4.55 -12.17
N ALA A 365 -3.31 -4.06 -12.68
CA ALA A 365 -2.19 -3.68 -11.84
C ALA A 365 -2.52 -2.51 -10.89
N LEU A 366 -3.27 -1.52 -11.37
CA LEU A 366 -3.72 -0.38 -10.57
C LEU A 366 -4.70 -0.80 -9.48
N PHE A 367 -5.76 -1.53 -9.85
CA PHE A 367 -6.79 -1.99 -8.92
C PHE A 367 -6.24 -2.89 -7.83
N ASP A 368 -5.37 -3.82 -8.22
CA ASP A 368 -4.68 -4.70 -7.29
C ASP A 368 -3.78 -3.95 -6.31
N THR A 369 -3.09 -2.91 -6.77
CA THR A 369 -2.27 -2.05 -5.90
C THR A 369 -3.14 -1.28 -4.91
N VAL A 370 -4.26 -0.70 -5.36
CA VAL A 370 -5.22 0.01 -4.48
C VAL A 370 -5.72 -0.90 -3.36
N VAL A 371 -6.20 -2.10 -3.70
CA VAL A 371 -6.70 -3.08 -2.72
C VAL A 371 -5.58 -3.51 -1.76
N THR A 372 -4.39 -3.81 -2.30
CA THR A 372 -3.25 -4.27 -1.51
C THR A 372 -2.81 -3.24 -0.47
N VAL A 373 -2.72 -1.96 -0.86
CA VAL A 373 -2.34 -0.86 0.05
C VAL A 373 -3.43 -0.58 1.07
N SER A 374 -4.68 -0.45 0.62
CA SER A 374 -5.82 -0.14 1.49
C SER A 374 -6.00 -1.18 2.59
N ASP A 375 -5.98 -2.47 2.24
CA ASP A 375 -6.13 -3.57 3.19
C ASP A 375 -4.94 -3.65 4.16
N SER A 376 -3.71 -3.40 3.67
CA SER A 376 -2.51 -3.40 4.51
C SER A 376 -2.53 -2.27 5.53
N LEU A 377 -2.89 -1.06 5.10
CA LEU A 377 -3.03 0.10 6.01
C LEU A 377 -4.12 -0.13 7.05
N ARG A 378 -5.30 -0.61 6.62
CA ARG A 378 -6.41 -0.91 7.52
C ARG A 378 -6.01 -1.94 8.58
N ALA A 379 -5.36 -3.02 8.16
CA ALA A 379 -4.91 -4.06 9.10
C ALA A 379 -3.94 -3.51 10.13
N PHE A 380 -3.00 -2.64 9.73
CA PHE A 380 -2.04 -2.00 10.62
C PHE A 380 -2.71 -0.94 11.50
N ALA A 381 -3.60 -0.12 10.97
CA ALA A 381 -4.33 0.89 11.73
C ALA A 381 -5.21 0.27 12.84
N ASP A 382 -5.72 -0.95 12.63
CA ASP A 382 -6.47 -1.70 13.64
C ASP A 382 -5.55 -2.43 14.65
N MET A 383 -4.37 -2.87 14.20
CA MET A 383 -3.46 -3.71 14.99
C MET A 383 -2.52 -2.89 15.89
N ILE A 384 -1.89 -1.85 15.35
CA ILE A 384 -0.81 -1.09 16.03
C ILE A 384 -1.29 -0.48 17.37
N PRO A 385 -2.46 0.17 17.46
CA PRO A 385 -2.93 0.75 18.73
C PRO A 385 -3.19 -0.29 19.83
N ALA A 386 -3.32 -1.54 19.45
CA ALA A 386 -3.62 -2.64 20.37
C ALA A 386 -2.39 -3.48 20.75
N ILE A 387 -1.20 -3.09 20.34
CA ILE A 387 0.07 -3.72 20.73
C ILE A 387 0.30 -3.51 22.22
N GLN A 388 0.73 -4.58 22.88
CA GLN A 388 1.13 -4.53 24.29
C GLN A 388 2.65 -4.61 24.40
N ALA A 389 3.28 -3.60 24.96
CA ALA A 389 4.72 -3.57 25.22
C ALA A 389 5.07 -4.42 26.46
N ASN A 390 6.12 -5.20 26.34
CA ASN A 390 6.73 -5.94 27.45
C ASN A 390 7.94 -5.14 27.97
N GLU A 391 7.66 -4.11 28.76
CA GLU A 391 8.68 -3.19 29.27
C GLU A 391 9.82 -3.90 30.05
N PRO A 392 9.55 -4.94 30.89
CA PRO A 392 10.60 -5.69 31.55
C PRO A 392 11.59 -6.36 30.57
N ALA A 393 11.06 -7.00 29.51
CA ALA A 393 11.91 -7.67 28.51
C ALA A 393 12.73 -6.66 27.69
N MET A 394 12.12 -5.54 27.30
CA MET A 394 12.81 -4.44 26.63
C MET A 394 13.94 -3.88 27.49
N ARG A 395 13.66 -3.60 28.76
CA ARG A 395 14.65 -3.05 29.69
C ARG A 395 15.80 -4.03 29.93
N GLN A 396 15.50 -5.31 30.15
CA GLN A 396 16.51 -6.35 30.32
C GLN A 396 17.42 -6.49 29.09
N ALA A 397 16.84 -6.45 27.89
CA ALA A 397 17.61 -6.49 26.65
C ALA A 397 18.48 -5.22 26.45
N ALA A 398 18.01 -4.06 26.91
CA ALA A 398 18.77 -2.82 26.85
C ALA A 398 19.98 -2.81 27.81
N MET A 399 19.95 -3.57 28.90
CA MET A 399 21.09 -3.74 29.80
C MET A 399 22.17 -4.64 29.19
N ALA A 400 21.81 -5.55 28.28
CA ALA A 400 22.76 -6.41 27.61
C ALA A 400 23.66 -5.63 26.65
N GLY A 401 24.94 -6.05 26.52
CA GLY A 401 25.83 -5.51 25.50
C GLY A 401 26.44 -4.14 25.82
N PHE A 402 26.47 -3.77 27.09
CA PHE A 402 27.11 -2.52 27.56
C PHE A 402 26.58 -1.27 26.85
N SER A 403 25.27 -1.15 26.73
CA SER A 403 24.61 -0.11 25.93
C SER A 403 24.89 1.33 26.38
N THR A 404 25.38 1.51 27.64
CA THR A 404 25.78 2.78 28.24
C THR A 404 27.30 3.08 28.11
N ALA A 405 28.08 2.22 27.43
CA ALA A 405 29.50 2.43 27.26
C ALA A 405 29.87 3.76 26.60
N THR A 406 29.06 4.19 25.61
CA THR A 406 29.24 5.50 24.97
C THR A 406 29.02 6.65 25.97
N ASP A 407 28.08 6.50 26.91
CA ASP A 407 27.80 7.51 27.93
C ASP A 407 28.99 7.69 28.88
N LEU A 408 29.72 6.61 29.22
CA LEU A 408 30.94 6.68 29.97
C LEU A 408 32.07 7.39 29.19
N ALA A 409 32.18 7.15 27.87
CA ALA A 409 33.15 7.86 27.05
C ALA A 409 32.84 9.37 26.99
N ASP A 410 31.58 9.72 26.76
CA ASP A 410 31.10 11.11 26.74
C ASP A 410 31.31 11.79 28.10
N TYR A 411 31.12 11.09 29.22
CA TYR A 411 31.37 11.56 30.55
C TYR A 411 32.85 11.97 30.71
N LEU A 412 33.77 11.10 30.30
CA LEU A 412 35.21 11.37 30.35
C LEU A 412 35.59 12.55 29.44
N VAL A 413 35.01 12.66 28.25
CA VAL A 413 35.25 13.79 27.34
C VAL A 413 34.80 15.11 27.99
N ARG A 414 33.66 15.12 28.67
CA ARG A 414 33.21 16.32 29.44
C ARG A 414 34.15 16.65 30.61
N ALA A 415 34.82 15.65 31.17
CA ALA A 415 35.88 15.84 32.17
C ALA A 415 37.22 16.32 31.59
N GLY A 416 37.33 16.47 30.26
CA GLY A 416 38.49 17.00 29.56
C GLY A 416 39.39 15.94 28.91
N VAL A 417 39.04 14.67 28.96
CA VAL A 417 39.79 13.58 28.32
C VAL A 417 39.59 13.62 26.82
N ALA A 418 40.61 13.45 26.02
CA ALA A 418 40.46 13.36 24.57
C ALA A 418 39.60 12.16 24.17
N PHE A 419 38.72 12.29 23.17
CA PHE A 419 37.77 11.24 22.81
C PHE A 419 38.41 9.86 22.56
N ARG A 420 39.54 9.81 21.87
CA ARG A 420 40.26 8.55 21.61
C ARG A 420 40.77 7.87 22.89
N ASP A 421 41.25 8.66 23.82
CA ASP A 421 41.74 8.15 25.11
C ASP A 421 40.55 7.71 25.97
N ALA A 422 39.47 8.46 25.99
CA ALA A 422 38.21 8.08 26.64
C ALA A 422 37.68 6.74 26.09
N HIS A 423 37.67 6.58 24.76
CA HIS A 423 37.26 5.32 24.11
C HIS A 423 38.15 4.14 24.52
N GLU A 424 39.48 4.33 24.63
CA GLU A 424 40.39 3.27 25.08
C GLU A 424 40.13 2.91 26.54
N VAL A 425 39.91 3.89 27.42
CA VAL A 425 39.55 3.68 28.82
C VAL A 425 38.28 2.85 28.96
N VAL A 426 37.23 3.24 28.21
CA VAL A 426 35.94 2.52 28.22
C VAL A 426 36.09 1.12 27.66
N GLY A 427 36.90 0.92 26.61
CA GLY A 427 37.18 -0.40 26.06
C GLY A 427 37.82 -1.33 27.10
N LYS A 428 38.73 -0.83 27.94
CA LYS A 428 39.35 -1.59 29.06
C LYS A 428 38.29 -1.91 30.14
N ALA A 429 37.44 -0.97 30.49
CA ALA A 429 36.37 -1.18 31.48
C ALA A 429 35.36 -2.26 30.98
N VAL A 430 34.94 -2.20 29.71
CA VAL A 430 34.11 -3.22 29.09
C VAL A 430 34.78 -4.59 29.07
N ALA A 431 36.04 -4.67 28.70
CA ALA A 431 36.81 -5.94 28.73
C ALA A 431 36.87 -6.54 30.14
N HIS A 432 37.02 -5.68 31.17
CA HIS A 432 36.94 -6.11 32.56
C HIS A 432 35.59 -6.67 32.92
N CYS A 433 34.50 -5.97 32.56
CA CYS A 433 33.12 -6.39 32.80
C CYS A 433 32.81 -7.74 32.12
N VAL A 434 33.25 -7.93 30.86
CA VAL A 434 33.11 -9.22 30.15
C VAL A 434 33.76 -10.36 30.92
N THR A 435 34.98 -10.11 31.55
CA THR A 435 35.69 -11.13 32.31
C THR A 435 35.03 -11.39 33.67
N ALA A 436 34.49 -10.35 34.30
CA ALA A 436 33.88 -10.39 35.62
C ALA A 436 32.38 -10.81 35.57
N ASP A 437 31.79 -10.96 34.37
CA ASP A 437 30.36 -11.26 34.14
C ASP A 437 29.45 -10.25 34.86
N CYS A 438 29.70 -8.94 34.67
CA CYS A 438 28.95 -7.83 35.25
C CYS A 438 28.74 -6.69 34.26
N ASP A 439 27.84 -5.76 34.57
CA ASP A 439 27.61 -4.54 33.78
C ASP A 439 28.49 -3.38 34.27
N LEU A 440 28.72 -2.35 33.42
CA LEU A 440 29.47 -1.14 33.79
C LEU A 440 28.87 -0.42 35.01
N ALA A 441 27.53 -0.41 35.14
CA ALA A 441 26.84 0.19 36.26
C ALA A 441 27.02 -0.58 37.59
N GLU A 442 27.44 -1.82 37.55
CA GLU A 442 27.68 -2.67 38.71
C GLU A 442 29.11 -2.54 39.28
N LEU A 443 30.00 -1.87 38.54
CA LEU A 443 31.34 -1.62 39.00
C LEU A 443 31.40 -0.66 40.19
N SER A 444 32.28 -0.90 41.15
CA SER A 444 32.52 0.06 42.22
C SER A 444 33.23 1.32 41.69
N LEU A 445 33.05 2.44 42.38
CA LEU A 445 33.74 3.69 42.03
C LEU A 445 35.26 3.50 41.99
N ASP A 446 35.82 2.79 42.96
CA ASP A 446 37.26 2.49 43.03
C ASP A 446 37.73 1.70 41.81
N THR A 447 36.91 0.74 41.34
CA THR A 447 37.21 -0.01 40.12
C THR A 447 37.18 0.88 38.89
N LEU A 448 36.15 1.72 38.75
CA LEU A 448 36.04 2.69 37.65
C LEU A 448 37.21 3.68 37.67
N GLN A 449 37.61 4.18 38.85
CA GLN A 449 38.77 5.07 39.03
C GLN A 449 40.10 4.41 38.71
N SER A 450 40.21 3.08 38.81
CA SER A 450 41.38 2.36 38.35
C SER A 450 41.64 2.44 36.84
N PHE A 451 40.58 2.67 36.04
CA PHE A 451 40.68 2.91 34.59
C PHE A 451 41.01 4.38 34.28
N HIS A 452 40.43 5.35 35.03
CA HIS A 452 40.77 6.77 34.90
C HIS A 452 40.44 7.55 36.18
N SER A 453 41.40 8.29 36.68
CA SER A 453 41.31 9.01 37.96
C SER A 453 40.28 10.13 38.00
N ASP A 454 39.84 10.65 36.84
CA ASP A 454 38.86 11.71 36.75
C ASP A 454 37.42 11.22 36.86
N ILE A 455 37.19 9.90 36.95
CA ILE A 455 35.84 9.37 37.22
C ILE A 455 35.44 9.72 38.66
N ARG A 456 34.24 10.30 38.82
CA ARG A 456 33.65 10.69 40.11
C ARG A 456 32.35 9.92 40.35
N GLY A 457 31.76 10.06 41.54
CA GLY A 457 30.56 9.34 41.94
C GLY A 457 29.33 9.64 41.09
N ASP A 458 29.29 10.78 40.42
CA ASP A 458 28.22 11.18 39.47
C ASP A 458 28.22 10.38 38.15
N VAL A 459 29.25 9.57 37.91
CA VAL A 459 29.29 8.64 36.76
C VAL A 459 28.12 7.64 36.78
N PHE A 460 27.63 7.27 37.95
CA PHE A 460 26.52 6.35 38.06
C PHE A 460 25.21 6.95 37.54
N ASP A 461 25.05 8.27 37.50
CA ASP A 461 23.88 8.91 36.92
C ASP A 461 23.81 8.67 35.40
N VAL A 462 24.93 8.64 34.70
CA VAL A 462 25.00 8.42 33.25
C VAL A 462 25.10 6.95 32.84
N LEU A 463 25.48 6.06 33.75
CA LEU A 463 25.56 4.60 33.50
C LEU A 463 24.24 3.88 33.67
N THR A 464 23.22 4.54 34.22
CA THR A 464 21.85 4.00 34.22
C THR A 464 21.19 4.14 32.86
N LEU A 465 20.32 3.19 32.49
CA LEU A 465 19.55 3.29 31.24
C LEU A 465 18.71 4.57 31.19
N ASP A 466 18.08 4.94 32.31
CA ASP A 466 17.26 6.15 32.41
C ASP A 466 18.10 7.43 32.28
N GLY A 467 19.28 7.47 32.89
CA GLY A 467 20.22 8.56 32.74
C GLY A 467 20.74 8.70 31.31
N SER A 468 21.06 7.58 30.69
CA SER A 468 21.50 7.52 29.29
C SER A 468 20.45 8.10 28.33
N VAL A 469 19.19 7.67 28.40
CA VAL A 469 18.14 8.22 27.52
C VAL A 469 17.81 9.67 27.87
N ALA A 470 17.78 10.04 29.15
CA ALA A 470 17.48 11.41 29.59
C ALA A 470 18.52 12.44 29.14
N ALA A 471 19.79 12.03 29.07
CA ALA A 471 20.91 12.88 28.63
C ALA A 471 20.79 13.32 27.15
N ARG A 472 20.01 12.61 26.33
CA ARG A 472 19.81 12.91 24.90
C ARG A 472 18.64 13.88 24.68
N ASP A 473 18.59 14.97 25.48
CA ASP A 473 17.56 16.02 25.51
C ASP A 473 17.83 17.14 24.47
N HIS A 474 18.07 16.76 23.23
CA HIS A 474 18.13 17.68 22.09
C HIS A 474 17.01 17.38 21.09
N PHE A 475 16.72 18.31 20.19
CA PHE A 475 15.73 18.11 19.13
C PHE A 475 16.01 16.84 18.35
N GLY A 476 15.02 15.93 18.27
CA GLY A 476 15.18 14.62 17.63
C GLY A 476 15.87 13.56 18.49
N GLY A 477 16.25 13.87 19.73
CA GLY A 477 16.82 12.91 20.66
C GLY A 477 15.79 12.01 21.33
N THR A 478 16.26 10.92 21.97
CA THR A 478 15.40 9.90 22.58
C THR A 478 14.92 10.22 24.00
N ALA A 479 15.32 11.38 24.58
CA ALA A 479 14.86 11.74 25.92
C ALA A 479 13.34 11.76 26.00
N PRO A 480 12.74 11.23 27.08
CA PRO A 480 11.27 11.17 27.23
C PRO A 480 10.57 12.50 27.00
N LYS A 481 11.18 13.63 27.43
CA LYS A 481 10.67 14.98 27.20
C LYS A 481 10.62 15.31 25.70
N GLN A 482 11.67 14.98 24.93
CA GLN A 482 11.72 15.21 23.49
C GLN A 482 10.72 14.33 22.74
N VAL A 483 10.54 13.09 23.15
CA VAL A 483 9.53 12.17 22.60
C VAL A 483 8.12 12.73 22.78
N LYS A 484 7.80 13.24 23.97
CA LYS A 484 6.51 13.89 24.24
C LYS A 484 6.27 15.12 23.36
N VAL A 485 7.28 15.98 23.22
CA VAL A 485 7.20 17.16 22.34
C VAL A 485 7.00 16.74 20.88
N ALA A 486 7.72 15.73 20.43
CA ALA A 486 7.61 15.22 19.06
C ALA A 486 6.24 14.55 18.81
N ALA A 487 5.69 13.79 19.76
CA ALA A 487 4.35 13.22 19.68
C ALA A 487 3.27 14.31 19.59
N GLN A 488 3.36 15.36 20.42
CA GLN A 488 2.44 16.49 20.35
C GLN A 488 2.51 17.23 19.01
N ALA A 489 3.71 17.44 18.48
CA ALA A 489 3.89 18.05 17.16
C ALA A 489 3.31 17.19 16.03
N ALA A 490 3.51 15.87 16.09
CA ALA A 490 2.93 14.93 15.14
C ALA A 490 1.39 14.94 15.19
N HIS A 491 0.79 14.93 16.39
CA HIS A 491 -0.67 15.09 16.54
C HIS A 491 -1.18 16.40 15.96
N ALA A 492 -0.50 17.52 16.22
CA ALA A 492 -0.90 18.81 15.65
C ALA A 492 -0.86 18.79 14.12
N LEU A 493 0.17 18.18 13.53
CA LEU A 493 0.29 18.03 12.08
C LEU A 493 -0.83 17.14 11.51
N ILE A 494 -1.09 15.99 12.11
CA ILE A 494 -2.15 15.06 11.71
C ILE A 494 -3.53 15.76 11.77
N ASN A 495 -3.82 16.50 12.82
CA ASN A 495 -5.10 17.18 13.00
C ASN A 495 -5.30 18.41 12.08
N SER A 496 -4.26 18.85 11.39
CA SER A 496 -4.33 20.00 10.46
C SER A 496 -4.66 19.60 9.01
N ARG A 497 -4.88 18.34 8.73
CA ARG A 497 -5.11 17.75 7.39
C ARG A 497 -6.54 17.84 6.88
#